data_0fbf7eb0909e585372fccedf5e2a19fd
#
_entry.id   0fbf7eb0909e585372fccedf5e2a19fd
#
_cell.length_a   1.000
_cell.length_b   1.000
_cell.length_c   1.000
_cell.angle_alpha   90.00
_cell.angle_beta   90.00
_cell.angle_gamma   90.00
#
_symmetry.space_group_name_H-M   'P 1'
#
loop_
_entity.id
_entity.type
_entity.pdbx_description
1 polymer ?
#
loop_
_entity_poly.entity_id
_entity_poly.type
_entity_poly.pdbx_seq_one_letter_code
_entity_poly.pdbx_strand_id
1 'polypeptide(L)'
;PAVPPTLSAPTPSPPTLQPVVTPALIAPLPALNIESLYGASSVDTLASLPANALLQELFARVLESGIGRLYFECSARQGRILWSQDGVLQSVIEHLALPALQAVIDQLKEMALLPLQPLQKTEQVEVEYLYQGGRVLLRFQFMPSPPGEAATVQILRGAALKFYQRQQISRLERDALGIAKQLQVKLSEIRDRAQSESGLAGARFDVLPNLNQLLQNMGQDLNDWVNPS
;
A
#
# COMPACT_ATOMS: atom_id res chain seq x y z
N PRO A 1 -61.35 1.62 -14.84
CA PRO A 1 -60.02 1.95 -15.25
C PRO A 1 -59.13 2.07 -14.01
N ALA A 2 -58.26 1.11 -13.84
CA ALA A 2 -57.34 1.07 -12.73
C ALA A 2 -56.05 1.79 -13.17
N VAL A 3 -55.55 2.71 -12.36
CA VAL A 3 -54.27 3.42 -12.52
C VAL A 3 -53.16 2.47 -12.08
N PRO A 4 -52.08 2.29 -12.89
CA PRO A 4 -50.94 1.47 -12.46
C PRO A 4 -50.07 2.21 -11.42
N PRO A 5 -49.42 1.50 -10.49
CA PRO A 5 -48.59 2.10 -9.46
C PRO A 5 -47.26 2.58 -10.07
N THR A 6 -46.92 3.82 -9.77
CA THR A 6 -45.67 4.49 -10.12
C THR A 6 -44.51 3.85 -9.32
N LEU A 7 -43.58 3.21 -10.00
CA LEU A 7 -42.32 2.73 -9.43
C LEU A 7 -41.44 3.95 -9.11
N SER A 8 -41.24 4.21 -7.83
CA SER A 8 -40.25 5.19 -7.34
C SER A 8 -38.85 4.64 -7.57
N ALA A 9 -38.00 5.38 -8.27
CA ALA A 9 -36.61 5.08 -8.47
C ALA A 9 -35.84 5.18 -7.14
N PRO A 10 -34.83 4.30 -6.89
CA PRO A 10 -34.04 4.36 -5.68
C PRO A 10 -33.16 5.61 -5.68
N THR A 11 -33.25 6.35 -4.58
CA THR A 11 -32.39 7.52 -4.29
C THR A 11 -30.94 7.05 -4.13
N PRO A 12 -29.95 7.64 -4.79
CA PRO A 12 -28.55 7.30 -4.56
C PRO A 12 -28.14 7.69 -3.14
N SER A 13 -27.59 6.73 -2.41
CA SER A 13 -27.02 6.94 -1.08
C SER A 13 -25.83 7.91 -1.16
N PRO A 14 -25.67 8.82 -0.18
CA PRO A 14 -24.55 9.74 -0.17
C PRO A 14 -23.23 8.97 0.00
N PRO A 15 -22.11 9.44 -0.59
CA PRO A 15 -20.81 8.81 -0.45
C PRO A 15 -20.40 8.82 1.02
N THR A 16 -20.10 7.65 1.57
CA THR A 16 -19.55 7.48 2.91
C THR A 16 -18.17 8.13 2.95
N LEU A 17 -18.09 9.26 3.65
CA LEU A 17 -16.81 9.89 3.97
C LEU A 17 -15.99 8.93 4.82
N GLN A 18 -14.88 8.44 4.29
CA GLN A 18 -13.92 7.68 5.06
C GLN A 18 -13.38 8.55 6.20
N PRO A 19 -13.16 8.00 7.40
CA PRO A 19 -12.71 8.79 8.54
C PRO A 19 -11.38 9.46 8.21
N VAL A 20 -11.29 10.76 8.49
CA VAL A 20 -10.04 11.53 8.48
C VAL A 20 -9.09 10.83 9.44
N VAL A 21 -8.00 10.30 8.90
CA VAL A 21 -6.94 9.67 9.69
C VAL A 21 -6.29 10.78 10.52
N THR A 22 -6.63 10.84 11.80
CA THR A 22 -5.91 11.63 12.81
C THR A 22 -4.44 11.24 12.74
N PRO A 23 -3.46 12.16 12.79
CA PRO A 23 -2.06 11.80 12.83
C PRO A 23 -1.82 10.91 14.05
N ALA A 24 -1.66 9.62 13.81
CA ALA A 24 -1.30 8.67 14.85
C ALA A 24 0.01 9.13 15.46
N LEU A 25 0.08 9.24 16.80
CA LEU A 25 1.35 9.31 17.54
C LEU A 25 2.30 8.33 16.87
N ILE A 26 3.46 8.81 16.43
CA ILE A 26 4.47 8.01 15.74
C ILE A 26 4.92 6.92 16.70
N ALA A 27 4.29 5.76 16.61
CA ALA A 27 4.75 4.59 17.34
C ALA A 27 6.17 4.27 16.86
N PRO A 28 7.07 3.88 17.77
CA PRO A 28 8.44 3.51 17.35
C PRO A 28 8.37 2.40 16.33
N LEU A 29 9.15 2.53 15.25
CA LEU A 29 9.21 1.52 14.20
C LEU A 29 9.63 0.17 14.79
N PRO A 30 8.97 -0.93 14.41
CA PRO A 30 9.36 -2.25 14.87
C PRO A 30 10.79 -2.57 14.42
N ALA A 31 11.56 -3.17 15.32
CA ALA A 31 12.92 -3.60 14.99
C ALA A 31 12.86 -4.87 14.14
N LEU A 32 13.62 -4.89 13.05
CA LEU A 32 13.81 -6.07 12.22
C LEU A 32 15.08 -6.81 12.72
N ASN A 33 14.89 -7.76 13.63
CA ASN A 33 15.97 -8.54 14.20
C ASN A 33 16.25 -9.76 13.30
N ILE A 34 17.17 -9.62 12.39
CA ILE A 34 17.54 -10.66 11.43
C ILE A 34 19.05 -10.86 11.53
N GLU A 35 19.43 -12.12 11.82
CA GLU A 35 20.81 -12.58 11.87
C GLU A 35 20.95 -13.82 10.99
N SER A 36 22.01 -13.90 10.19
CA SER A 36 22.31 -15.08 9.40
C SER A 36 22.91 -16.15 10.32
N LEU A 37 22.25 -17.29 10.40
CA LEU A 37 22.73 -18.46 11.12
C LEU A 37 23.37 -19.48 10.18
N TYR A 38 23.10 -19.38 8.89
CA TYR A 38 23.50 -20.37 7.86
C TYR A 38 24.22 -19.70 6.67
N GLY A 39 24.89 -18.56 6.89
CA GLY A 39 25.44 -17.68 5.84
C GLY A 39 26.33 -18.37 4.80
N ALA A 40 27.04 -19.42 5.16
CA ALA A 40 27.89 -20.23 4.26
C ALA A 40 27.18 -21.50 3.73
N SER A 41 25.92 -21.76 4.11
CA SER A 41 25.23 -22.99 3.74
C SER A 41 24.80 -23.00 2.27
N SER A 42 24.83 -24.21 1.67
CA SER A 42 24.33 -24.40 0.30
C SER A 42 22.84 -24.21 0.22
N VAL A 43 22.35 -23.97 -1.00
CA VAL A 43 20.92 -23.83 -1.32
C VAL A 43 20.10 -25.04 -0.89
N ASP A 44 20.66 -26.25 -1.04
CA ASP A 44 19.98 -27.49 -0.65
C ASP A 44 19.76 -27.56 0.87
N THR A 45 20.70 -27.04 1.65
CA THR A 45 20.56 -26.94 3.11
C THR A 45 19.43 -25.96 3.47
N LEU A 46 19.32 -24.84 2.75
CA LEU A 46 18.25 -23.87 2.99
C LEU A 46 16.86 -24.46 2.71
N ALA A 47 16.72 -25.25 1.66
CA ALA A 47 15.44 -25.87 1.29
C ALA A 47 14.91 -26.84 2.36
N SER A 48 15.79 -27.35 3.22
CA SER A 48 15.43 -28.27 4.31
C SER A 48 15.11 -27.58 5.65
N LEU A 49 15.29 -26.27 5.74
CA LEU A 49 15.04 -25.51 6.97
C LEU A 49 13.53 -25.36 7.24
N PRO A 50 13.14 -25.26 8.52
CA PRO A 50 11.79 -24.79 8.87
C PRO A 50 11.50 -23.42 8.27
N ALA A 51 10.24 -23.14 7.97
CA ALA A 51 9.82 -21.91 7.25
C ALA A 51 10.35 -20.60 7.88
N ASN A 52 10.30 -20.50 9.21
CA ASN A 52 10.81 -19.34 9.94
C ASN A 52 12.34 -19.17 9.79
N ALA A 53 13.09 -20.25 9.89
CA ALA A 53 14.55 -20.23 9.75
C ALA A 53 14.95 -19.94 8.29
N LEU A 54 14.25 -20.54 7.33
CA LEU A 54 14.44 -20.27 5.91
C LEU A 54 14.18 -18.79 5.59
N LEU A 55 13.06 -18.24 6.05
CA LEU A 55 12.71 -16.85 5.81
C LEU A 55 13.74 -15.90 6.45
N GLN A 56 14.13 -16.15 7.69
CA GLN A 56 15.15 -15.38 8.39
C GLN A 56 16.47 -15.36 7.62
N GLU A 57 16.92 -16.51 7.14
CA GLU A 57 18.15 -16.63 6.36
C GLU A 57 18.06 -15.92 5.00
N LEU A 58 16.94 -16.03 4.30
CA LEU A 58 16.69 -15.30 3.05
C LEU A 58 16.75 -13.78 3.27
N PHE A 59 16.12 -13.28 4.32
CA PHE A 59 16.17 -11.85 4.65
C PHE A 59 17.58 -11.40 5.05
N ALA A 60 18.30 -12.20 5.84
CA ALA A 60 19.68 -11.88 6.20
C ALA A 60 20.55 -11.70 4.95
N ARG A 61 20.55 -12.67 4.04
CA ARG A 61 21.32 -12.61 2.79
C ARG A 61 20.93 -11.43 1.91
N VAL A 62 19.63 -11.18 1.78
CA VAL A 62 19.11 -10.07 0.97
C VAL A 62 19.51 -8.72 1.55
N LEU A 63 19.46 -8.57 2.88
CA LEU A 63 19.85 -7.34 3.55
C LEU A 63 21.38 -7.13 3.52
N GLU A 64 22.18 -8.19 3.64
CA GLU A 64 23.64 -8.11 3.55
C GLU A 64 24.13 -7.83 2.13
N SER A 65 23.58 -8.55 1.14
CA SER A 65 24.02 -8.48 -0.26
C SER A 65 23.42 -7.34 -1.09
N GLY A 66 22.54 -6.54 -0.52
CA GLY A 66 21.92 -5.43 -1.26
C GLY A 66 20.85 -5.85 -2.27
N ILE A 67 20.33 -7.06 -2.16
CA ILE A 67 19.28 -7.57 -3.03
C ILE A 67 17.98 -6.81 -2.77
N GLY A 68 17.30 -6.39 -3.85
CA GLY A 68 16.13 -5.54 -3.76
C GLY A 68 14.79 -6.27 -3.74
N ARG A 69 14.74 -7.54 -4.17
CA ARG A 69 13.47 -8.29 -4.26
C ARG A 69 13.64 -9.79 -4.05
N LEU A 70 12.64 -10.36 -3.37
CA LEU A 70 12.40 -11.80 -3.25
C LEU A 70 11.08 -12.15 -3.92
N TYR A 71 11.04 -13.29 -4.58
CA TYR A 71 9.86 -13.86 -5.22
C TYR A 71 9.62 -15.26 -4.69
N PHE A 72 8.40 -15.53 -4.28
CA PHE A 72 7.92 -16.81 -3.79
C PHE A 72 6.84 -17.27 -4.76
N GLU A 73 7.20 -18.17 -5.66
CA GLU A 73 6.33 -18.59 -6.75
C GLU A 73 5.78 -19.98 -6.51
N CYS A 74 4.47 -20.12 -6.67
CA CYS A 74 3.74 -21.37 -6.58
C CYS A 74 3.42 -21.89 -7.99
N SER A 75 3.78 -23.14 -8.28
CA SER A 75 3.36 -23.85 -9.47
C SER A 75 2.52 -25.08 -9.09
N ALA A 76 1.97 -25.78 -10.08
CA ALA A 76 1.07 -26.92 -9.83
C ALA A 76 1.69 -28.06 -9.00
N ARG A 77 3.01 -28.20 -8.98
CA ARG A 77 3.69 -29.32 -8.33
C ARG A 77 4.67 -28.91 -7.24
N GLN A 78 5.22 -27.70 -7.30
CA GLN A 78 6.30 -27.25 -6.44
C GLN A 78 6.36 -25.75 -6.34
N GLY A 79 6.98 -25.27 -5.27
CA GLY A 79 7.35 -23.89 -5.10
C GLY A 79 8.77 -23.61 -5.54
N ARG A 80 9.05 -22.34 -5.83
CA ARG A 80 10.42 -21.84 -6.01
C ARG A 80 10.58 -20.47 -5.38
N ILE A 81 11.82 -20.18 -4.98
CA ILE A 81 12.19 -18.90 -4.42
C ILE A 81 13.30 -18.32 -5.30
N LEU A 82 13.09 -17.07 -5.73
CA LEU A 82 14.05 -16.33 -6.55
C LEU A 82 14.33 -14.99 -5.89
N TRP A 83 15.47 -14.41 -6.20
CA TRP A 83 15.74 -13.01 -5.90
C TRP A 83 16.19 -12.25 -7.14
N SER A 84 16.07 -10.93 -7.09
CA SER A 84 16.59 -10.06 -8.14
C SER A 84 17.70 -9.20 -7.55
N GLN A 85 18.89 -9.35 -8.11
CA GLN A 85 20.07 -8.55 -7.82
C GLN A 85 20.52 -7.81 -9.08
N ASP A 86 20.66 -6.49 -9.00
CA ASP A 86 21.07 -5.63 -10.12
C ASP A 86 20.23 -5.83 -11.41
N GLY A 87 18.94 -6.13 -11.22
CA GLY A 87 18.01 -6.40 -12.33
C GLY A 87 18.08 -7.81 -12.90
N VAL A 88 19.01 -8.65 -12.43
CA VAL A 88 19.11 -10.06 -12.85
C VAL A 88 18.33 -10.94 -11.87
N LEU A 89 17.44 -11.76 -12.41
CA LEU A 89 16.70 -12.75 -11.65
C LEU A 89 17.53 -14.01 -11.49
N GLN A 90 17.70 -14.44 -10.24
CA GLN A 90 18.45 -15.65 -9.89
C GLN A 90 17.57 -16.60 -9.09
N SER A 91 17.60 -17.89 -9.43
CA SER A 91 16.95 -18.91 -8.65
C SER A 91 17.75 -19.22 -7.41
N VAL A 92 17.07 -19.25 -6.25
CA VAL A 92 17.66 -19.58 -4.96
C VAL A 92 17.26 -20.99 -4.55
N ILE A 93 16.00 -21.35 -4.67
CA ILE A 93 15.45 -22.68 -4.40
C ILE A 93 14.45 -23.02 -5.50
N GLU A 94 14.68 -24.13 -6.21
CA GLU A 94 13.86 -24.51 -7.35
C GLU A 94 12.78 -25.54 -7.02
N HIS A 95 12.99 -26.38 -6.04
CA HIS A 95 12.13 -27.54 -5.75
C HIS A 95 11.65 -27.54 -4.30
N LEU A 96 10.98 -26.46 -3.90
CA LEU A 96 10.40 -26.38 -2.55
C LEU A 96 9.04 -27.10 -2.52
N ALA A 97 8.81 -27.95 -1.52
CA ALA A 97 7.52 -28.57 -1.33
C ALA A 97 6.44 -27.50 -1.12
N LEU A 98 5.25 -27.68 -1.72
CA LEU A 98 4.15 -26.70 -1.61
C LEU A 98 3.76 -26.35 -0.16
N PRO A 99 3.68 -27.33 0.77
CA PRO A 99 3.42 -27.00 2.17
C PRO A 99 4.50 -26.13 2.81
N ALA A 100 5.77 -26.35 2.44
CA ALA A 100 6.88 -25.54 2.94
C ALA A 100 6.84 -24.10 2.37
N LEU A 101 6.53 -23.96 1.07
CA LEU A 101 6.32 -22.65 0.47
C LEU A 101 5.16 -21.90 1.15
N GLN A 102 4.02 -22.57 1.35
CA GLN A 102 2.87 -21.96 2.02
C GLN A 102 3.22 -21.53 3.44
N ALA A 103 3.94 -22.35 4.19
CA ALA A 103 4.39 -21.98 5.53
C ALA A 103 5.30 -20.73 5.54
N VAL A 104 6.15 -20.56 4.51
CA VAL A 104 6.96 -19.35 4.34
C VAL A 104 6.06 -18.15 4.00
N ILE A 105 5.07 -18.32 3.12
CA ILE A 105 4.11 -17.25 2.78
C ILE A 105 3.28 -16.85 4.00
N ASP A 106 2.88 -17.80 4.84
CA ASP A 106 2.16 -17.53 6.08
C ASP A 106 2.99 -16.67 7.06
N GLN A 107 4.29 -16.95 7.18
CA GLN A 107 5.22 -16.12 7.95
C GLN A 107 5.33 -14.69 7.36
N LEU A 108 5.36 -14.54 6.04
CA LEU A 108 5.33 -13.23 5.38
C LEU A 108 4.02 -12.48 5.65
N LYS A 109 2.88 -13.20 5.69
CA LYS A 109 1.57 -12.61 6.04
C LYS A 109 1.56 -12.13 7.50
N GLU A 110 2.14 -12.89 8.42
CA GLU A 110 2.30 -12.46 9.82
C GLU A 110 3.10 -11.16 9.92
N MET A 111 4.23 -11.07 9.20
CA MET A 111 5.03 -9.83 9.13
C MET A 111 4.23 -8.66 8.53
N ALA A 112 3.34 -8.93 7.58
CA ALA A 112 2.48 -7.94 6.93
C ALA A 112 1.19 -7.65 7.72
N LEU A 113 0.98 -8.29 8.88
CA LEU A 113 -0.24 -8.19 9.70
C LEU A 113 -1.51 -8.59 8.92
N LEU A 114 -1.39 -9.55 8.00
CA LEU A 114 -2.48 -10.10 7.22
C LEU A 114 -3.01 -11.41 7.83
N PRO A 115 -4.29 -11.73 7.61
CA PRO A 115 -4.85 -13.01 8.02
C PRO A 115 -4.19 -14.17 7.23
N LEU A 116 -4.02 -15.32 7.89
CA LEU A 116 -3.41 -16.53 7.28
C LEU A 116 -4.34 -17.26 6.30
N GLN A 117 -5.60 -16.84 6.19
CA GLN A 117 -6.53 -17.42 5.24
C GLN A 117 -6.10 -17.18 3.80
N PRO A 118 -6.39 -18.11 2.88
CA PRO A 118 -6.10 -17.92 1.46
C PRO A 118 -6.75 -16.66 0.89
N LEU A 119 -5.97 -15.87 0.18
CA LEU A 119 -6.44 -14.63 -0.41
C LEU A 119 -7.28 -14.89 -1.66
N GLN A 120 -8.36 -14.12 -1.82
CA GLN A 120 -9.23 -14.16 -3.00
C GLN A 120 -8.80 -13.17 -4.09
N LYS A 121 -8.03 -12.17 -3.71
CA LYS A 121 -7.51 -11.11 -4.59
C LYS A 121 -6.09 -10.75 -4.20
N THR A 122 -5.40 -10.05 -5.08
CA THR A 122 -4.06 -9.52 -4.80
C THR A 122 -4.15 -8.49 -3.69
N GLU A 123 -3.33 -8.67 -2.65
CA GLU A 123 -3.17 -7.73 -1.55
C GLU A 123 -1.74 -7.18 -1.53
N GLN A 124 -1.61 -5.89 -1.24
CA GLN A 124 -0.31 -5.23 -1.11
C GLN A 124 -0.26 -4.48 0.21
N VAL A 125 0.80 -4.73 0.97
CA VAL A 125 1.03 -4.11 2.28
C VAL A 125 2.45 -3.57 2.33
N GLU A 126 2.62 -2.44 2.99
CA GLU A 126 3.91 -1.80 3.22
C GLU A 126 4.13 -1.66 4.72
N VAL A 127 5.27 -2.14 5.20
CA VAL A 127 5.66 -2.06 6.62
C VAL A 127 7.07 -1.50 6.71
N GLU A 128 7.21 -0.42 7.50
CA GLU A 128 8.53 0.12 7.81
C GLU A 128 9.12 -0.55 9.06
N TYR A 129 10.41 -0.86 8.98
CA TYR A 129 11.19 -1.45 10.06
C TYR A 129 12.45 -0.65 10.34
N LEU A 130 13.00 -0.81 11.53
CA LEU A 130 14.34 -0.37 11.88
C LEU A 130 15.30 -1.57 11.80
N TYR A 131 16.27 -1.52 10.87
CA TYR A 131 17.31 -2.53 10.72
C TYR A 131 18.69 -1.89 10.88
N GLN A 132 19.49 -2.33 11.86
CA GLN A 132 20.85 -1.81 12.15
C GLN A 132 20.89 -0.27 12.22
N GLY A 133 19.90 0.36 12.85
CA GLY A 133 19.80 1.81 12.97
C GLY A 133 19.31 2.55 11.72
N GLY A 134 19.09 1.86 10.59
CA GLY A 134 18.56 2.40 9.36
C GLY A 134 17.09 2.03 9.11
N ARG A 135 16.34 2.89 8.43
CA ARG A 135 14.97 2.58 8.00
C ARG A 135 14.99 1.65 6.79
N VAL A 136 14.14 0.63 6.83
CA VAL A 136 13.89 -0.31 5.75
C VAL A 136 12.38 -0.41 5.55
N LEU A 137 11.91 -0.24 4.32
CA LEU A 137 10.53 -0.48 3.94
C LEU A 137 10.45 -1.83 3.26
N LEU A 138 9.64 -2.73 3.81
CA LEU A 138 9.26 -3.99 3.20
C LEU A 138 7.90 -3.81 2.53
N ARG A 139 7.85 -4.02 1.23
CA ARG A 139 6.64 -3.98 0.44
C ARG A 139 6.28 -5.38 0.02
N PHE A 140 5.25 -5.91 0.65
CA PHE A 140 4.71 -7.23 0.39
C PHE A 140 3.63 -7.14 -0.68
N GLN A 141 3.63 -8.10 -1.59
CA GLN A 141 2.53 -8.32 -2.51
C GLN A 141 2.21 -9.81 -2.49
N PHE A 142 0.98 -10.14 -2.13
CA PHE A 142 0.47 -11.50 -2.12
C PHE A 142 -0.57 -11.64 -3.20
N MET A 143 -0.58 -12.79 -3.88
CA MET A 143 -1.51 -13.06 -4.95
C MET A 143 -1.97 -14.51 -4.94
N PRO A 144 -3.25 -14.77 -5.25
CA PRO A 144 -3.72 -16.12 -5.49
C PRO A 144 -2.93 -16.76 -6.63
N SER A 145 -2.43 -17.98 -6.43
CA SER A 145 -1.67 -18.73 -7.44
C SER A 145 -1.99 -20.22 -7.27
N PRO A 146 -3.08 -20.74 -7.87
CA PRO A 146 -3.48 -22.13 -7.69
C PRO A 146 -2.36 -23.11 -7.97
N PRO A 147 -2.10 -24.10 -7.07
CA PRO A 147 -2.97 -24.55 -5.99
C PRO A 147 -2.81 -23.80 -4.66
N GLY A 148 -2.03 -22.75 -4.57
CA GLY A 148 -1.76 -22.01 -3.34
C GLY A 148 -1.69 -20.50 -3.59
N GLU A 149 -0.68 -19.88 -3.01
CA GLU A 149 -0.42 -18.43 -3.08
C GLU A 149 1.00 -18.18 -3.56
N ALA A 150 1.22 -17.03 -4.15
CA ALA A 150 2.53 -16.50 -4.47
C ALA A 150 2.75 -15.18 -3.73
N ALA A 151 3.99 -14.84 -3.44
CA ALA A 151 4.33 -13.58 -2.80
C ALA A 151 5.55 -12.93 -3.44
N THR A 152 5.60 -11.62 -3.37
CA THR A 152 6.80 -10.83 -3.68
C THR A 152 7.10 -9.91 -2.52
N VAL A 153 8.36 -9.84 -2.12
CA VAL A 153 8.83 -8.87 -1.12
C VAL A 153 9.86 -7.95 -1.77
N GLN A 154 9.54 -6.68 -1.82
CA GLN A 154 10.48 -5.64 -2.23
C GLN A 154 11.07 -4.97 -1.00
N ILE A 155 12.39 -4.88 -0.97
CA ILE A 155 13.14 -4.30 0.15
C ILE A 155 13.71 -2.95 -0.32
N LEU A 156 13.23 -1.88 0.31
CA LEU A 156 13.64 -0.51 -0.01
C LEU A 156 14.42 0.08 1.17
N ARG A 157 15.66 0.52 0.91
CA ARG A 157 16.54 1.13 1.90
C ARG A 157 17.43 2.20 1.28
N GLY A 158 18.00 3.07 2.11
CA GLY A 158 18.93 4.10 1.65
C GLY A 158 18.37 4.98 0.54
N ALA A 159 19.08 5.08 -0.58
CA ALA A 159 18.68 5.89 -1.73
C ALA A 159 17.38 5.40 -2.39
N ALA A 160 17.17 4.08 -2.47
CA ALA A 160 15.96 3.51 -3.04
C ALA A 160 14.71 3.85 -2.22
N LEU A 161 14.80 3.82 -0.88
CA LEU A 161 13.72 4.24 0.01
C LEU A 161 13.41 5.73 -0.16
N LYS A 162 14.44 6.58 -0.16
CA LYS A 162 14.26 8.03 -0.37
C LYS A 162 13.62 8.34 -1.72
N PHE A 163 14.03 7.64 -2.77
CA PHE A 163 13.42 7.80 -4.10
C PHE A 163 11.96 7.38 -4.09
N TYR A 164 11.64 6.24 -3.49
CA TYR A 164 10.27 5.76 -3.36
C TYR A 164 9.39 6.76 -2.58
N GLN A 165 9.86 7.24 -1.43
CA GLN A 165 9.13 8.24 -0.64
C GLN A 165 8.87 9.54 -1.42
N ARG A 166 9.86 10.02 -2.20
CA ARG A 166 9.67 11.18 -3.08
C ARG A 166 8.61 10.91 -4.15
N GLN A 167 8.62 9.73 -4.76
CA GLN A 167 7.58 9.37 -5.74
C GLN A 167 6.19 9.34 -5.12
N GLN A 168 6.06 8.82 -3.89
CA GLN A 168 4.78 8.81 -3.18
C GLN A 168 4.28 10.24 -2.93
N ILE A 169 5.14 11.12 -2.44
CA ILE A 169 4.80 12.54 -2.24
C ILE A 169 4.36 13.17 -3.57
N SER A 170 5.15 13.02 -4.64
CA SER A 170 4.81 13.59 -5.95
C SER A 170 3.52 13.02 -6.55
N ARG A 171 3.14 11.82 -6.17
CA ARG A 171 1.84 11.24 -6.55
C ARG A 171 0.71 11.93 -5.78
N LEU A 172 0.85 12.06 -4.46
CA LEU A 172 -0.13 12.74 -3.62
C LEU A 172 -0.32 14.22 -4.03
N GLU A 173 0.76 14.91 -4.37
CA GLU A 173 0.71 16.28 -4.89
C GLU A 173 -0.14 16.38 -6.17
N ARG A 174 0.07 15.46 -7.13
CA ARG A 174 -0.72 15.42 -8.37
C ARG A 174 -2.18 15.10 -8.14
N ASP A 175 -2.46 14.16 -7.23
CA ASP A 175 -3.82 13.76 -6.88
C ASP A 175 -4.54 14.93 -6.18
N ALA A 176 -3.88 15.61 -5.24
CA ALA A 176 -4.40 16.81 -4.58
C ALA A 176 -4.70 17.94 -5.57
N LEU A 177 -3.79 18.19 -6.53
CA LEU A 177 -4.03 19.18 -7.59
C LEU A 177 -5.20 18.78 -8.47
N GLY A 178 -5.38 17.50 -8.77
CA GLY A 178 -6.53 16.98 -9.52
C GLY A 178 -7.85 17.26 -8.79
N ILE A 179 -7.91 16.98 -7.50
CA ILE A 179 -9.08 17.26 -6.64
C ILE A 179 -9.39 18.77 -6.59
N ALA A 180 -8.36 19.60 -6.42
CA ALA A 180 -8.52 21.05 -6.38
C ALA A 180 -9.12 21.61 -7.71
N LYS A 181 -8.66 21.10 -8.86
CA LYS A 181 -9.23 21.47 -10.18
C LYS A 181 -10.69 21.02 -10.31
N GLN A 182 -11.03 19.81 -9.87
CA GLN A 182 -12.42 19.33 -9.88
C GLN A 182 -13.31 20.21 -9.00
N LEU A 183 -12.84 20.62 -7.82
CA LEU A 183 -13.54 21.52 -6.93
C LEU A 183 -13.78 22.88 -7.60
N GLN A 184 -12.77 23.44 -8.26
CA GLN A 184 -12.88 24.70 -9.00
C GLN A 184 -13.97 24.64 -10.09
N VAL A 185 -14.04 23.54 -10.84
CA VAL A 185 -15.07 23.31 -11.86
C VAL A 185 -16.46 23.29 -11.21
N LYS A 186 -16.62 22.57 -10.11
CA LYS A 186 -17.90 22.48 -9.38
C LYS A 186 -18.36 23.82 -8.83
N LEU A 187 -17.45 24.62 -8.30
CA LEU A 187 -17.75 25.97 -7.84
C LEU A 187 -18.22 26.89 -9.01
N SER A 188 -17.57 26.75 -10.17
CA SER A 188 -18.01 27.50 -11.37
C SER A 188 -19.39 27.07 -11.82
N GLU A 189 -19.71 25.78 -11.85
CA GLU A 189 -21.03 25.26 -12.18
C GLU A 189 -22.11 25.80 -11.23
N ILE A 190 -21.84 25.86 -9.92
CA ILE A 190 -22.76 26.41 -8.91
C ILE A 190 -23.02 27.90 -9.20
N ARG A 191 -21.94 28.66 -9.44
CA ARG A 191 -22.06 30.09 -9.75
C ARG A 191 -22.87 30.33 -11.00
N ASP A 192 -22.61 29.60 -12.10
CA ASP A 192 -23.26 29.79 -13.37
C ASP A 192 -24.74 29.43 -13.29
N ARG A 193 -25.13 28.40 -12.55
CA ARG A 193 -26.51 28.04 -12.26
C ARG A 193 -27.22 29.10 -11.41
N ALA A 194 -26.55 29.59 -10.35
CA ALA A 194 -27.09 30.63 -9.50
C ALA A 194 -27.35 31.96 -10.26
N GLN A 195 -26.56 32.24 -11.30
CA GLN A 195 -26.77 33.44 -12.17
C GLN A 195 -27.84 33.23 -13.24
N SER A 196 -28.01 31.98 -13.73
CA SER A 196 -28.94 31.67 -14.82
C SER A 196 -30.41 31.56 -14.38
N GLU A 197 -30.66 31.18 -13.14
CA GLU A 197 -31.99 30.97 -12.59
C GLU A 197 -32.45 32.20 -11.83
N SER A 198 -33.30 33.03 -12.48
CA SER A 198 -33.85 34.31 -11.94
C SER A 198 -34.63 34.17 -10.62
N GLY A 199 -34.98 32.95 -10.20
CA GLY A 199 -35.63 32.63 -8.92
C GLY A 199 -34.69 32.35 -7.76
N LEU A 200 -33.38 32.13 -8.02
CA LEU A 200 -32.38 31.78 -7.01
C LEU A 200 -31.52 32.96 -6.53
N ALA A 201 -31.78 34.17 -7.00
CA ALA A 201 -31.04 35.38 -6.60
C ALA A 201 -31.07 35.68 -5.07
N GLY A 202 -31.86 34.94 -4.28
CA GLY A 202 -31.93 34.98 -2.82
C GLY A 202 -31.69 33.63 -2.14
N ALA A 203 -31.32 32.59 -2.89
CA ALA A 203 -31.07 31.28 -2.28
C ALA A 203 -29.85 31.35 -1.36
N ARG A 204 -30.05 31.01 -0.09
CA ARG A 204 -28.96 30.85 0.87
C ARG A 204 -28.26 29.54 0.57
N PHE A 205 -27.02 29.59 0.10
CA PHE A 205 -26.16 28.44 -0.06
C PHE A 205 -25.50 28.10 1.29
N ASP A 206 -26.19 27.35 2.12
CA ASP A 206 -25.77 27.07 3.50
C ASP A 206 -24.40 26.35 3.60
N VAL A 207 -23.97 25.70 2.50
CA VAL A 207 -22.71 24.95 2.43
C VAL A 207 -21.52 25.84 2.03
N LEU A 208 -21.74 26.94 1.31
CA LEU A 208 -20.64 27.77 0.79
C LEU A 208 -19.80 28.46 1.88
N PRO A 209 -20.37 28.97 2.99
CA PRO A 209 -19.57 29.52 4.08
C PRO A 209 -18.64 28.50 4.71
N ASN A 210 -19.12 27.28 4.94
CA ASN A 210 -18.32 26.17 5.49
C ASN A 210 -17.21 25.76 4.53
N LEU A 211 -17.51 25.71 3.24
CA LEU A 211 -16.52 25.41 2.21
C LEU A 211 -15.42 26.49 2.14
N ASN A 212 -15.82 27.77 2.21
CA ASN A 212 -14.87 28.89 2.23
C ASN A 212 -13.94 28.81 3.44
N GLN A 213 -14.47 28.48 4.63
CA GLN A 213 -13.66 28.30 5.82
C GLN A 213 -12.69 27.13 5.68
N LEU A 214 -13.13 26.01 5.11
CA LEU A 214 -12.27 24.86 4.82
C LEU A 214 -11.12 25.25 3.89
N LEU A 215 -11.42 25.97 2.81
CA LEU A 215 -10.40 26.41 1.85
C LEU A 215 -9.41 27.41 2.47
N GLN A 216 -9.87 28.29 3.35
CA GLN A 216 -8.97 29.19 4.10
C GLN A 216 -8.03 28.42 5.02
N ASN A 217 -8.54 27.46 5.78
CA ASN A 217 -7.72 26.60 6.65
C ASN A 217 -6.69 25.82 5.84
N MET A 218 -7.10 25.17 4.73
CA MET A 218 -6.19 24.48 3.83
C MET A 218 -5.12 25.42 3.24
N GLY A 219 -5.49 26.64 2.91
CA GLY A 219 -4.56 27.65 2.42
C GLY A 219 -3.51 28.05 3.47
N GLN A 220 -3.90 28.15 4.74
CA GLN A 220 -2.98 28.41 5.86
C GLN A 220 -2.03 27.22 6.05
N ASP A 221 -2.53 26.00 6.14
CA ASP A 221 -1.71 24.79 6.29
C ASP A 221 -0.67 24.68 5.17
N LEU A 222 -1.08 24.93 3.91
CA LEU A 222 -0.15 24.92 2.77
C LEU A 222 0.92 26.02 2.87
N ASN A 223 0.55 27.21 3.33
CA ASN A 223 1.49 28.31 3.50
C ASN A 223 2.53 28.00 4.59
N ASP A 224 2.10 27.37 5.68
CA ASP A 224 2.99 26.97 6.79
C ASP A 224 3.97 25.86 6.34
N TRP A 225 3.56 25.00 5.43
CA TRP A 225 4.45 23.99 4.85
C TRP A 225 5.47 24.55 3.87
N VAL A 226 5.07 25.55 3.08
CA VAL A 226 5.95 26.18 2.07
C VAL A 226 6.94 27.13 2.72
N ASN A 227 6.55 27.79 3.81
CA ASN A 227 7.34 28.78 4.54
C ASN A 227 7.46 28.40 6.03
N PRO A 228 8.17 27.31 6.36
CA PRO A 228 8.38 26.93 7.75
C PRO A 228 9.22 28.00 8.43
N SER A 229 8.72 28.54 9.55
CA SER A 229 9.35 29.59 10.38
C SER A 229 10.61 29.07 11.05
#